data_41ed3bfade71f35a8c4ae0db03f6416f
#
_entry.id   41ed3bfade71f35a8c4ae0db03f6416f
#
_cell.length_a   1.000
_cell.length_b   1.000
_cell.length_c   1.000
_cell.angle_alpha   90.00
_cell.angle_beta   90.00
_cell.angle_gamma   90.00
#
_symmetry.space_group_name_H-M   'P 1'
#
loop_
_entity.id
_entity.type
_entity.pdbx_description
1 polymer ?
#
loop_
_entity_poly.entity_id
_entity_poly.type
_entity_poly.pdbx_seq_one_letter_code
_entity_poly.pdbx_strand_id
1 'polypeptide(L)'
;MQQAISFLTENDIVFKTLHHQHGNPFIPSRPAGFETLSKLILEQQVSIESGMACFQKLESFVKQVTSKNILKHTDEALRNCSISRQKVVYLKALAYAIEENEIDLNSFLTKSKELVREELIKIKGIGNWTIDIYLLFSLQSPDIILLEDIAIVNTIKELYGCKTNEDIKLVSENWKPYRSMATFFL
;
A
#
# COMPACT_ATOMS: atom_id res chain seq x y z
N MET A 1 14.42 -10.95 7.24
CA MET A 1 13.88 -11.80 6.16
C MET A 1 13.93 -13.28 6.54
N GLN A 2 15.11 -13.89 6.66
CA GLN A 2 15.24 -15.34 6.93
C GLN A 2 14.47 -15.82 8.17
N GLN A 3 14.53 -15.07 9.27
CA GLN A 3 13.79 -15.40 10.50
C GLN A 3 12.27 -15.48 10.27
N ALA A 4 11.70 -14.57 9.46
CA ALA A 4 10.28 -14.58 9.17
C ALA A 4 9.89 -15.78 8.30
N ILE A 5 10.73 -16.13 7.31
CA ILE A 5 10.52 -17.30 6.45
C ILE A 5 10.57 -18.57 7.31
N SER A 6 11.63 -18.76 8.14
CA SER A 6 11.74 -19.90 9.02
C SER A 6 10.54 -20.02 9.95
N PHE A 7 10.14 -18.93 10.61
CA PHE A 7 8.97 -18.92 11.49
C PHE A 7 7.71 -19.41 10.79
N LEU A 8 7.38 -18.85 9.61
CA LEU A 8 6.18 -19.23 8.88
C LEU A 8 6.22 -20.69 8.41
N THR A 9 7.35 -21.12 7.85
CA THR A 9 7.48 -22.48 7.29
C THR A 9 7.58 -23.59 8.36
N GLU A 10 8.00 -23.26 9.56
CA GLU A 10 8.05 -24.19 10.69
C GLU A 10 6.69 -24.34 11.39
N ASN A 11 5.88 -23.27 11.40
CA ASN A 11 4.62 -23.23 12.14
C ASN A 11 3.36 -23.39 11.27
N ASP A 12 3.50 -23.34 9.94
CA ASP A 12 2.34 -23.41 9.03
C ASP A 12 2.65 -24.26 7.79
N ILE A 13 1.87 -25.33 7.61
CA ILE A 13 2.07 -26.29 6.52
C ILE A 13 1.85 -25.66 5.13
N VAL A 14 0.99 -24.64 5.03
CA VAL A 14 0.74 -23.94 3.76
C VAL A 14 2.01 -23.21 3.34
N PHE A 15 2.62 -22.42 4.22
CA PHE A 15 3.87 -21.71 3.90
C PHE A 15 5.04 -22.66 3.67
N LYS A 16 5.09 -23.78 4.40
CA LYS A 16 6.09 -24.83 4.15
C LYS A 16 5.96 -25.39 2.73
N THR A 17 4.72 -25.63 2.29
CA THR A 17 4.44 -26.15 0.94
C THR A 17 4.77 -25.12 -0.12
N LEU A 18 4.32 -23.88 0.04
CA LEU A 18 4.62 -22.78 -0.90
C LEU A 18 6.13 -22.55 -1.02
N HIS A 19 6.84 -22.52 0.11
CA HIS A 19 8.29 -22.35 0.10
C HIS A 19 9.01 -23.51 -0.59
N HIS A 20 8.56 -24.76 -0.40
CA HIS A 20 9.13 -25.91 -1.09
C HIS A 20 8.92 -25.85 -2.61
N GLN A 21 7.77 -25.36 -3.04
CA GLN A 21 7.40 -25.29 -4.47
C GLN A 21 8.04 -24.10 -5.20
N HIS A 22 8.11 -22.94 -4.54
CA HIS A 22 8.45 -21.66 -5.18
C HIS A 22 9.72 -21.00 -4.62
N GLY A 23 10.27 -21.53 -3.53
CA GLY A 23 11.41 -20.90 -2.87
C GLY A 23 11.03 -19.65 -2.04
N ASN A 24 12.01 -18.78 -1.85
CA ASN A 24 11.78 -17.52 -1.13
C ASN A 24 10.90 -16.57 -1.93
N PRO A 25 9.93 -15.91 -1.30
CA PRO A 25 9.10 -14.94 -2.01
C PRO A 25 9.93 -13.73 -2.46
N PHE A 26 9.52 -13.15 -3.59
CA PHE A 26 10.03 -11.85 -4.01
C PHE A 26 9.40 -10.75 -3.14
N ILE A 27 10.23 -9.86 -2.59
CA ILE A 27 9.78 -8.74 -1.77
C ILE A 27 9.93 -7.46 -2.58
N PRO A 28 8.84 -6.97 -3.19
CA PRO A 28 8.89 -5.70 -3.90
C PRO A 28 9.04 -4.54 -2.91
N SER A 29 9.70 -3.47 -3.34
CA SER A 29 9.79 -2.24 -2.58
C SER A 29 9.44 -1.04 -3.45
N ARG A 30 8.83 -0.03 -2.83
CA ARG A 30 8.54 1.28 -3.44
C ARG A 30 9.20 2.36 -2.59
N PRO A 31 9.78 3.41 -3.17
CA PRO A 31 10.29 4.53 -2.38
C PRO A 31 9.21 5.12 -1.48
N ALA A 32 9.54 5.45 -0.24
CA ALA A 32 8.63 6.20 0.62
C ALA A 32 8.51 7.65 0.14
N GLY A 33 7.33 8.26 0.30
CA GLY A 33 7.14 9.68 0.03
C GLY A 33 5.88 10.01 -0.77
N PHE A 34 5.79 11.29 -1.12
CA PHE A 34 4.63 11.89 -1.79
C PHE A 34 4.32 11.24 -3.14
N GLU A 35 5.36 10.97 -3.94
CA GLU A 35 5.20 10.38 -5.27
C GLU A 35 4.51 9.01 -5.19
N THR A 36 4.95 8.14 -4.29
CA THR A 36 4.35 6.82 -4.11
C THR A 36 2.91 6.90 -3.61
N LEU A 37 2.62 7.77 -2.63
CA LEU A 37 1.23 7.98 -2.19
C LEU A 37 0.36 8.54 -3.32
N SER A 38 0.89 9.43 -4.15
CA SER A 38 0.20 9.93 -5.35
C SER A 38 -0.10 8.81 -6.35
N LYS A 39 0.87 7.93 -6.60
CA LYS A 39 0.67 6.72 -7.42
C LYS A 39 -0.47 5.86 -6.86
N LEU A 40 -0.44 5.55 -5.57
CA LEU A 40 -1.47 4.74 -4.92
C LEU A 40 -2.87 5.37 -5.03
N ILE A 41 -2.99 6.69 -4.90
CA ILE A 41 -4.25 7.40 -5.13
C ILE A 41 -4.74 7.20 -6.58
N LEU A 42 -3.84 7.28 -7.55
CA LEU A 42 -4.19 7.10 -8.96
C LEU A 42 -4.52 5.64 -9.33
N GLU A 43 -3.96 4.68 -8.62
CA GLU A 43 -4.21 3.25 -8.78
C GLU A 43 -5.55 2.77 -8.15
N GLN A 44 -6.20 3.58 -7.29
CA GLN A 44 -7.47 3.21 -6.66
C GLN A 44 -8.57 2.92 -7.69
N GLN A 45 -9.26 1.78 -7.55
CA GLN A 45 -10.46 1.41 -8.33
C GLN A 45 -10.29 1.44 -9.86
N VAL A 46 -9.09 1.20 -10.35
CA VAL A 46 -8.77 1.07 -11.77
C VAL A 46 -7.78 -0.07 -11.98
N SER A 47 -7.59 -0.52 -13.23
CA SER A 47 -6.51 -1.48 -13.51
C SER A 47 -5.13 -0.85 -13.28
N ILE A 48 -4.14 -1.69 -12.99
CA ILE A 48 -2.74 -1.27 -12.78
C ILE A 48 -2.24 -0.45 -13.98
N GLU A 49 -2.53 -0.91 -15.21
CA GLU A 49 -2.13 -0.24 -16.44
C GLU A 49 -2.75 1.16 -16.55
N SER A 50 -4.04 1.29 -16.20
CA SER A 50 -4.73 2.58 -16.22
C SER A 50 -4.15 3.55 -15.18
N GLY A 51 -3.85 3.06 -13.98
CA GLY A 51 -3.20 3.85 -12.94
C GLY A 51 -1.81 4.31 -13.35
N MET A 52 -1.01 3.41 -13.92
CA MET A 52 0.33 3.73 -14.43
C MET A 52 0.29 4.75 -15.56
N ALA A 53 -0.59 4.58 -16.56
CA ALA A 53 -0.73 5.51 -17.67
C ALA A 53 -1.15 6.92 -17.18
N CYS A 54 -2.04 6.97 -16.19
CA CYS A 54 -2.46 8.22 -15.56
C CYS A 54 -1.29 8.91 -14.84
N PHE A 55 -0.50 8.15 -14.10
CA PHE A 55 0.68 8.67 -13.40
C PHE A 55 1.74 9.18 -14.38
N GLN A 56 2.03 8.46 -15.46
CA GLN A 56 3.00 8.89 -16.48
C GLN A 56 2.61 10.22 -17.14
N LYS A 57 1.31 10.42 -17.41
CA LYS A 57 0.81 11.71 -17.93
C LYS A 57 1.00 12.83 -16.91
N LEU A 58 0.68 12.57 -15.63
CA LEU A 58 0.91 13.53 -14.56
C LEU A 58 2.38 13.90 -14.45
N GLU A 59 3.27 12.92 -14.36
CA GLU A 59 4.73 13.10 -14.25
C GLU A 59 5.28 13.90 -15.44
N SER A 60 4.87 13.55 -16.66
CA SER A 60 5.25 14.28 -17.88
C SER A 60 4.79 15.76 -17.84
N PHE A 61 3.63 16.01 -17.25
CA PHE A 61 3.06 17.36 -17.14
C PHE A 61 3.75 18.18 -16.05
N VAL A 62 3.87 17.65 -14.83
CA VAL A 62 4.43 18.41 -13.69
C VAL A 62 5.95 18.30 -13.57
N LYS A 63 6.61 17.41 -14.36
CA LYS A 63 8.04 17.07 -14.39
C LYS A 63 8.53 16.34 -13.15
N GLN A 64 8.18 16.79 -11.96
CA GLN A 64 8.47 16.14 -10.68
C GLN A 64 7.18 16.10 -9.86
N VAL A 65 6.77 14.91 -9.47
CA VAL A 65 5.54 14.70 -8.68
C VAL A 65 5.86 15.01 -7.22
N THR A 66 5.77 16.29 -6.87
CA THR A 66 5.93 16.80 -5.49
C THR A 66 4.68 17.54 -5.06
N SER A 67 4.45 17.66 -3.75
CA SER A 67 3.35 18.44 -3.17
C SER A 67 3.30 19.87 -3.73
N LYS A 68 4.44 20.55 -3.74
CA LYS A 68 4.58 21.91 -4.28
C LYS A 68 4.18 22.01 -5.75
N ASN A 69 4.63 21.04 -6.57
CA ASN A 69 4.32 21.09 -8.00
C ASN A 69 2.84 20.78 -8.28
N ILE A 70 2.24 19.85 -7.55
CA ILE A 70 0.79 19.59 -7.68
C ILE A 70 -0.03 20.85 -7.35
N LEU A 71 0.31 21.57 -6.28
CA LEU A 71 -0.43 22.76 -5.85
C LEU A 71 -0.29 23.97 -6.79
N LYS A 72 0.75 24.02 -7.63
CA LYS A 72 0.90 25.07 -8.66
C LYS A 72 -0.12 24.99 -9.79
N HIS A 73 -0.76 23.84 -9.98
CA HIS A 73 -1.65 23.59 -11.10
C HIS A 73 -3.13 23.66 -10.70
N THR A 74 -3.96 24.16 -11.62
CA THR A 74 -5.42 24.15 -11.44
C THR A 74 -5.97 22.73 -11.49
N ASP A 75 -7.15 22.52 -10.92
CA ASP A 75 -7.83 21.22 -10.97
C ASP A 75 -8.08 20.78 -12.42
N GLU A 76 -8.43 21.72 -13.30
CA GLU A 76 -8.66 21.45 -14.71
C GLU A 76 -7.37 20.97 -15.41
N ALA A 77 -6.23 21.63 -15.16
CA ALA A 77 -4.95 21.22 -15.71
C ALA A 77 -4.55 19.80 -15.28
N LEU A 78 -4.75 19.45 -14.00
CA LEU A 78 -4.50 18.09 -13.50
C LEU A 78 -5.47 17.06 -14.10
N ARG A 79 -6.73 17.44 -14.33
CA ARG A 79 -7.72 16.56 -14.98
C ARG A 79 -7.37 16.23 -16.43
N ASN A 80 -6.69 17.15 -17.15
CA ASN A 80 -6.21 16.90 -18.50
C ASN A 80 -5.16 15.78 -18.57
N CYS A 81 -4.57 15.38 -17.42
CA CYS A 81 -3.74 14.18 -17.30
C CYS A 81 -4.55 12.89 -17.15
N SER A 82 -5.84 12.89 -17.51
CA SER A 82 -6.78 11.76 -17.34
C SER A 82 -7.08 11.40 -15.87
N ILE A 83 -6.91 12.35 -14.95
CA ILE A 83 -7.21 12.18 -13.52
C ILE A 83 -8.66 12.55 -13.27
N SER A 84 -9.43 11.69 -12.60
CA SER A 84 -10.81 12.00 -12.23
C SER A 84 -10.86 13.21 -11.27
N ARG A 85 -12.00 13.92 -11.26
CA ARG A 85 -12.22 15.05 -10.34
C ARG A 85 -11.93 14.66 -8.89
N GLN A 86 -12.39 13.49 -8.48
CA GLN A 86 -12.22 12.98 -7.13
C GLN A 86 -10.75 12.76 -6.79
N LYS A 87 -9.97 12.12 -7.68
CA LYS A 87 -8.54 11.88 -7.47
C LYS A 87 -7.72 13.18 -7.47
N VAL A 88 -8.10 14.19 -8.24
CA VAL A 88 -7.49 15.53 -8.14
C VAL A 88 -7.67 16.12 -6.73
N VAL A 89 -8.88 16.01 -6.17
CA VAL A 89 -9.15 16.45 -4.79
C VAL A 89 -8.27 15.69 -3.79
N TYR A 90 -8.10 14.39 -3.97
CA TYR A 90 -7.28 13.56 -3.08
C TYR A 90 -5.77 13.89 -3.17
N LEU A 91 -5.25 14.08 -4.38
CA LEU A 91 -3.86 14.50 -4.59
C LEU A 91 -3.58 15.85 -3.93
N LYS A 92 -4.50 16.80 -4.09
CA LYS A 92 -4.36 18.12 -3.46
C LYS A 92 -4.51 18.07 -1.95
N ALA A 93 -5.40 17.24 -1.42
CA ALA A 93 -5.53 17.06 0.03
C ALA A 93 -4.22 16.53 0.64
N LEU A 94 -3.60 15.52 0.01
CA LEU A 94 -2.29 15.03 0.43
C LEU A 94 -1.21 16.11 0.32
N ALA A 95 -1.21 16.87 -0.78
CA ALA A 95 -0.24 17.92 -1.01
C ALA A 95 -0.37 19.06 0.02
N TYR A 96 -1.59 19.50 0.35
CA TYR A 96 -1.83 20.50 1.39
C TYR A 96 -1.40 20.01 2.76
N ALA A 97 -1.74 18.77 3.15
CA ALA A 97 -1.36 18.23 4.44
C ALA A 97 0.17 18.26 4.67
N ILE A 98 0.95 18.10 3.59
CA ILE A 98 2.42 18.20 3.65
C ILE A 98 2.88 19.66 3.72
N GLU A 99 2.38 20.54 2.86
CA GLU A 99 2.83 21.94 2.81
C GLU A 99 2.41 22.74 4.05
N GLU A 100 1.27 22.39 4.68
CA GLU A 100 0.81 22.98 5.95
C GLU A 100 1.46 22.31 7.18
N ASN A 101 2.38 21.36 6.97
CA ASN A 101 3.05 20.61 8.03
C ASN A 101 2.09 19.82 8.95
N GLU A 102 0.92 19.41 8.45
CA GLU A 102 0.02 18.51 9.17
C GLU A 102 0.59 17.09 9.25
N ILE A 103 1.36 16.68 8.25
CA ILE A 103 2.11 15.42 8.23
C ILE A 103 3.54 15.64 7.74
N ASP A 104 4.46 14.85 8.29
CA ASP A 104 5.85 14.73 7.81
C ASP A 104 6.13 13.30 7.38
N LEU A 105 6.14 13.06 6.06
CA LEU A 105 6.38 11.74 5.48
C LEU A 105 7.77 11.16 5.81
N ASN A 106 8.77 12.01 6.06
CA ASN A 106 10.10 11.53 6.43
C ASN A 106 10.09 10.92 7.83
N SER A 107 9.26 11.45 8.73
CA SER A 107 9.10 10.91 10.08
C SER A 107 8.50 9.51 10.11
N PHE A 108 7.79 9.09 9.05
CA PHE A 108 7.17 7.77 8.96
C PHE A 108 8.17 6.61 8.98
N LEU A 109 9.42 6.85 8.59
CA LEU A 109 10.48 5.84 8.63
C LEU A 109 10.83 5.39 10.05
N THR A 110 10.49 6.20 11.05
CA THR A 110 10.80 5.94 12.48
C THR A 110 9.57 5.78 13.35
N LYS A 111 8.37 6.06 12.83
CA LYS A 111 7.09 5.91 13.54
C LYS A 111 6.60 4.46 13.53
N SER A 112 5.82 4.10 14.54
CA SER A 112 5.08 2.84 14.51
C SER A 112 4.02 2.83 13.40
N LYS A 113 3.64 1.66 12.92
CA LYS A 113 2.61 1.51 11.88
C LYS A 113 1.25 2.08 12.32
N GLU A 114 0.95 2.02 13.61
CA GLU A 114 -0.26 2.57 14.20
C GLU A 114 -0.28 4.10 14.06
N LEU A 115 0.80 4.79 14.42
CA LEU A 115 0.93 6.23 14.28
C LEU A 115 0.87 6.69 12.82
N VAL A 116 1.55 5.97 11.92
CA VAL A 116 1.48 6.25 10.47
C VAL A 116 0.04 6.12 9.98
N ARG A 117 -0.68 5.09 10.42
CA ARG A 117 -2.09 4.90 10.07
C ARG A 117 -2.96 6.03 10.59
N GLU A 118 -2.80 6.42 11.86
CA GLU A 118 -3.56 7.50 12.48
C GLU A 118 -3.37 8.86 11.78
N GLU A 119 -2.19 9.10 11.22
CA GLU A 119 -1.92 10.33 10.48
C GLU A 119 -2.47 10.25 9.05
N LEU A 120 -2.19 9.18 8.31
CA LEU A 120 -2.61 9.05 6.92
C LEU A 120 -4.13 8.95 6.74
N ILE A 121 -4.85 8.30 7.67
CA ILE A 121 -6.31 8.12 7.55
C ILE A 121 -7.09 9.44 7.63
N LYS A 122 -6.50 10.49 8.19
CA LYS A 122 -7.09 11.83 8.27
C LYS A 122 -7.13 12.52 6.89
N ILE A 123 -6.28 12.08 5.95
CA ILE A 123 -6.17 12.71 4.65
C ILE A 123 -7.29 12.20 3.75
N LYS A 124 -8.06 13.13 3.21
CA LYS A 124 -9.15 12.79 2.29
C LYS A 124 -8.65 11.99 1.09
N GLY A 125 -9.23 10.80 0.92
CA GLY A 125 -8.89 9.90 -0.19
C GLY A 125 -7.81 8.86 0.14
N ILE A 126 -7.27 8.86 1.36
CA ILE A 126 -6.39 7.81 1.84
C ILE A 126 -7.18 6.91 2.79
N GLY A 127 -7.49 5.70 2.32
CA GLY A 127 -8.17 4.66 3.09
C GLY A 127 -7.21 3.57 3.56
N ASN A 128 -7.75 2.57 4.28
CA ASN A 128 -6.96 1.47 4.84
C ASN A 128 -6.16 0.73 3.78
N TRP A 129 -6.74 0.43 2.62
CA TRP A 129 -6.02 -0.23 1.54
C TRP A 129 -4.75 0.54 1.13
N THR A 130 -4.87 1.85 0.91
CA THR A 130 -3.71 2.69 0.52
C THR A 130 -2.66 2.71 1.63
N ILE A 131 -3.09 2.79 2.89
CA ILE A 131 -2.20 2.78 4.05
C ILE A 131 -1.47 1.43 4.16
N ASP A 132 -2.18 0.31 4.03
CA ASP A 132 -1.60 -1.02 4.13
C ASP A 132 -0.58 -1.28 3.02
N ILE A 133 -0.88 -0.89 1.78
CA ILE A 133 0.06 -0.95 0.65
C ILE A 133 1.30 -0.09 0.92
N TYR A 134 1.12 1.12 1.44
CA TYR A 134 2.25 2.01 1.75
C TYR A 134 3.11 1.47 2.90
N LEU A 135 2.49 0.98 3.98
CA LEU A 135 3.18 0.33 5.09
C LEU A 135 3.96 -0.91 4.64
N LEU A 136 3.34 -1.74 3.80
CA LEU A 136 3.93 -2.99 3.33
C LEU A 136 5.10 -2.74 2.37
N PHE A 137 4.89 -1.96 1.31
CA PHE A 137 5.86 -1.85 0.22
C PHE A 137 6.83 -0.67 0.36
N SER A 138 6.45 0.40 1.05
CA SER A 138 7.32 1.58 1.20
C SER A 138 8.03 1.64 2.54
N LEU A 139 7.31 1.35 3.63
CA LEU A 139 7.90 1.37 4.97
C LEU A 139 8.39 -0.01 5.42
N GLN A 140 8.18 -1.05 4.63
CA GLN A 140 8.61 -2.43 4.91
C GLN A 140 8.22 -2.90 6.32
N SER A 141 7.03 -2.49 6.77
CA SER A 141 6.50 -2.89 8.07
C SER A 141 6.35 -4.40 8.15
N PRO A 142 6.84 -5.09 9.21
CA PRO A 142 6.91 -6.54 9.23
C PRO A 142 5.56 -7.24 9.41
N ASP A 143 4.55 -6.53 9.91
CA ASP A 143 3.30 -7.14 10.38
C ASP A 143 2.06 -6.45 9.78
N ILE A 144 1.92 -6.53 8.46
CA ILE A 144 0.78 -6.02 7.67
C ILE A 144 0.12 -7.19 6.94
N ILE A 145 -1.21 -7.20 6.94
CA ILE A 145 -2.04 -8.11 6.13
C ILE A 145 -3.03 -7.30 5.30
N LEU A 146 -3.15 -7.60 4.01
CA LEU A 146 -3.97 -6.86 3.06
C LEU A 146 -5.41 -7.40 3.02
N LEU A 147 -6.22 -7.11 4.03
CA LEU A 147 -7.59 -7.62 4.14
C LEU A 147 -8.59 -6.97 3.17
N GLU A 148 -8.21 -5.86 2.53
CA GLU A 148 -9.01 -5.19 1.51
C GLU A 148 -8.51 -5.51 0.08
N ASP A 149 -7.45 -6.31 -0.06
CA ASP A 149 -6.95 -6.78 -1.35
C ASP A 149 -7.64 -8.08 -1.74
N ILE A 150 -8.37 -8.04 -2.85
CA ILE A 150 -9.20 -9.16 -3.28
C ILE A 150 -8.37 -10.40 -3.65
N ALA A 151 -7.17 -10.22 -4.22
CA ALA A 151 -6.29 -11.33 -4.60
C ALA A 151 -5.81 -12.06 -3.35
N ILE A 152 -5.28 -11.32 -2.37
CA ILE A 152 -4.80 -11.89 -1.09
C ILE A 152 -5.95 -12.56 -0.34
N VAL A 153 -7.10 -11.91 -0.22
CA VAL A 153 -8.29 -12.47 0.45
C VAL A 153 -8.73 -13.78 -0.21
N ASN A 154 -8.80 -13.83 -1.53
CA ASN A 154 -9.20 -15.05 -2.25
C ASN A 154 -8.16 -16.17 -2.09
N THR A 155 -6.88 -15.86 -2.16
CA THR A 155 -5.79 -16.83 -1.95
C THR A 155 -5.87 -17.44 -0.55
N ILE A 156 -6.09 -16.61 0.48
CA ILE A 156 -6.24 -17.13 1.87
C ILE A 156 -7.48 -18.01 1.97
N LYS A 157 -8.60 -17.59 1.38
CA LYS A 157 -9.82 -18.41 1.38
C LYS A 157 -9.61 -19.78 0.74
N GLU A 158 -8.91 -19.82 -0.38
CA GLU A 158 -8.61 -21.05 -1.11
C GLU A 158 -7.68 -21.98 -0.31
N LEU A 159 -6.58 -21.43 0.22
CA LEU A 159 -5.56 -22.23 0.90
C LEU A 159 -5.96 -22.71 2.30
N TYR A 160 -6.78 -21.94 3.01
CA TYR A 160 -7.16 -22.20 4.41
C TYR A 160 -8.63 -22.60 4.58
N GLY A 161 -9.43 -22.58 3.50
CA GLY A 161 -10.87 -22.88 3.57
C GLY A 161 -11.68 -21.81 4.32
N CYS A 162 -11.16 -20.60 4.47
CA CYS A 162 -11.84 -19.49 5.12
C CYS A 162 -13.08 -19.06 4.33
N LYS A 163 -14.19 -18.78 5.03
CA LYS A 163 -15.43 -18.32 4.40
C LYS A 163 -15.68 -16.83 4.60
N THR A 164 -15.25 -16.30 5.72
CA THR A 164 -15.47 -14.90 6.13
C THR A 164 -14.15 -14.15 6.31
N ASN A 165 -14.23 -12.84 6.38
CA ASN A 165 -13.06 -12.01 6.71
C ASN A 165 -12.61 -12.20 8.17
N GLU A 166 -13.53 -12.58 9.06
CA GLU A 166 -13.23 -12.93 10.44
C GLU A 166 -12.37 -14.20 10.51
N ASP A 167 -12.69 -15.23 9.69
CA ASP A 167 -11.85 -16.43 9.60
C ASP A 167 -10.43 -16.09 9.13
N ILE A 168 -10.30 -15.21 8.13
CA ILE A 168 -9.00 -14.74 7.63
C ILE A 168 -8.21 -14.01 8.72
N LYS A 169 -8.87 -13.14 9.50
CA LYS A 169 -8.23 -12.47 10.62
C LYS A 169 -7.70 -13.47 11.65
N LEU A 170 -8.53 -14.46 12.02
CA LEU A 170 -8.14 -15.49 12.98
C LEU A 170 -6.95 -16.31 12.49
N VAL A 171 -6.96 -16.77 11.25
CA VAL A 171 -5.82 -17.49 10.65
C VAL A 171 -4.57 -16.62 10.65
N SER A 172 -4.69 -15.34 10.24
CA SER A 172 -3.56 -14.42 10.15
C SER A 172 -2.94 -14.04 11.51
N GLU A 173 -3.63 -14.26 12.63
CA GLU A 173 -3.04 -14.06 13.97
C GLU A 173 -1.86 -15.01 14.23
N ASN A 174 -1.90 -16.24 13.66
CA ASN A 174 -0.82 -17.21 13.77
C ASN A 174 0.46 -16.81 13.03
N TRP A 175 0.37 -15.83 12.13
CA TRP A 175 1.51 -15.35 11.34
C TRP A 175 2.23 -14.16 11.97
N LYS A 176 1.70 -13.63 13.08
CA LYS A 176 2.36 -12.56 13.83
C LYS A 176 3.70 -13.01 14.38
N PRO A 177 4.70 -12.12 14.38
CA PRO A 177 4.72 -10.72 13.92
C PRO A 177 5.14 -10.56 12.45
N TYR A 178 4.99 -11.60 11.61
CA TYR A 178 5.52 -11.65 10.24
C TYR A 178 4.44 -11.68 9.15
N ARG A 179 3.27 -11.07 9.40
CA ARG A 179 2.14 -11.08 8.44
C ARG A 179 2.49 -10.48 7.08
N SER A 180 3.44 -9.53 7.02
CA SER A 180 3.94 -9.00 5.75
C SER A 180 4.67 -10.07 4.94
N MET A 181 5.48 -10.90 5.59
CA MET A 181 6.14 -12.02 4.90
C MET A 181 5.11 -13.07 4.46
N ALA A 182 4.09 -13.33 5.26
CA ALA A 182 2.97 -14.19 4.85
C ALA A 182 2.27 -13.64 3.61
N THR A 183 2.01 -12.33 3.56
CA THR A 183 1.41 -11.66 2.39
C THR A 183 2.28 -11.81 1.12
N PHE A 184 3.60 -11.82 1.23
CA PHE A 184 4.49 -12.01 0.08
C PHE A 184 4.57 -13.47 -0.41
N PHE A 185 4.23 -14.43 0.43
CA PHE A 185 4.09 -15.84 0.03
C PHE A 185 2.79 -16.11 -0.73
N LEU A 186 1.73 -15.36 -0.40
CA LEU A 186 0.38 -15.53 -0.93
C LEU A 186 0.18 -14.80 -2.26
#